data_658076fa34638cfbd53d0aea626fc8de
#
_entry.id   658076fa34638cfbd53d0aea626fc8de
#
_cell.length_a   1.000
_cell.length_b   1.000
_cell.length_c   1.000
_cell.angle_alpha   90.00
_cell.angle_beta   90.00
_cell.angle_gamma   90.00
#
_symmetry.space_group_name_H-M   'P 1'
#
loop_
_entity.id
_entity.type
_entity.pdbx_description
1 polymer ?
#
loop_
_entity_poly.entity_id
_entity_poly.type
_entity_poly.pdbx_seq_one_letter_code
_entity_poly.pdbx_strand_id
1 'polypeptide(L)'
;RVSIRKFQDKPVEPEKIEKLLRAAMAAPSAGNQQPWEFYVVTDKEKILELSKATPYSGCAAGAPVVIVPVYRKEGLPVQDMAQIDMSIAQENIWLETDALGLGGVWIGIAPLKDRMALVHDILKLPENVEVFSLFALGYPAESRKQQDRFDKSRIHFVE
;
A
#
# COMPACT_ATOMS: atom_id res chain seq x y z
N ARG A 1 4.16 6.62 12.71
CA ARG A 1 4.26 6.18 11.31
C ARG A 1 5.13 7.14 10.51
N VAL A 2 6.15 6.61 9.83
CA VAL A 2 7.06 7.35 8.94
C VAL A 2 7.28 6.54 7.65
N SER A 3 7.70 7.20 6.58
CA SER A 3 8.06 6.51 5.33
C SER A 3 9.49 5.99 5.42
N ILE A 4 9.67 4.69 5.36
CA ILE A 4 10.96 3.99 5.32
C ILE A 4 11.21 3.52 3.89
N ARG A 5 12.38 3.83 3.35
CA ARG A 5 12.77 3.53 1.96
C ARG A 5 14.08 2.74 1.84
N LYS A 6 14.71 2.44 2.97
CA LYS A 6 15.88 1.55 3.03
C LYS A 6 15.57 0.38 3.93
N PHE A 7 15.79 -0.81 3.43
CA PHE A 7 15.43 -2.05 4.09
C PHE A 7 16.68 -2.93 4.31
N GLN A 8 16.63 -3.74 5.34
CA GLN A 8 17.62 -4.79 5.58
C GLN A 8 17.38 -5.95 4.60
N ASP A 9 18.43 -6.64 4.21
CA ASP A 9 18.32 -7.91 3.47
C ASP A 9 17.89 -9.03 4.42
N LYS A 10 16.64 -8.94 4.85
CA LYS A 10 16.02 -9.86 5.80
C LYS A 10 14.58 -10.12 5.36
N PRO A 11 14.17 -11.38 5.22
CA PRO A 11 12.79 -11.72 4.89
C PRO A 11 11.82 -11.26 6.00
N VAL A 12 10.60 -10.97 5.61
CA VAL A 12 9.48 -10.70 6.53
C VAL A 12 8.74 -12.00 6.76
N GLU A 13 8.50 -12.33 8.01
CA GLU A 13 7.82 -13.54 8.42
C GLU A 13 6.37 -13.58 7.88
N PRO A 14 5.89 -14.74 7.37
CA PRO A 14 4.54 -14.89 6.83
C PRO A 14 3.45 -14.45 7.81
N GLU A 15 3.63 -14.70 9.11
CA GLU A 15 2.70 -14.33 10.16
C GLU A 15 2.56 -12.81 10.33
N LYS A 16 3.63 -12.06 10.06
CA LYS A 16 3.56 -10.59 10.03
C LYS A 16 2.81 -10.10 8.80
N ILE A 17 3.06 -10.70 7.63
CA ILE A 17 2.31 -10.39 6.41
C ILE A 17 0.81 -10.64 6.62
N GLU A 18 0.44 -11.76 7.21
CA GLU A 18 -0.96 -12.06 7.53
C GLU A 18 -1.58 -10.98 8.45
N LYS A 19 -0.86 -10.53 9.49
CA LYS A 19 -1.34 -9.46 10.38
C LYS A 19 -1.59 -8.16 9.62
N LEU A 20 -0.69 -7.79 8.70
CA LEU A 20 -0.85 -6.61 7.85
C LEU A 20 -2.13 -6.70 7.00
N LEU A 21 -2.38 -7.87 6.40
CA LEU A 21 -3.57 -8.08 5.55
C LEU A 21 -4.85 -8.13 6.38
N ARG A 22 -4.82 -8.69 7.60
CA ARG A 22 -5.94 -8.63 8.54
C ARG A 22 -6.26 -7.19 8.93
N ALA A 23 -5.26 -6.37 9.22
CA ALA A 23 -5.45 -4.95 9.50
C ALA A 23 -6.07 -4.21 8.31
N ALA A 24 -5.60 -4.50 7.08
CA ALA A 24 -6.18 -3.96 5.86
C ALA A 24 -7.67 -4.29 5.73
N MET A 25 -8.02 -5.57 5.89
CA MET A 25 -9.39 -6.07 5.72
C MET A 25 -10.32 -5.68 6.87
N ALA A 26 -9.79 -5.15 7.98
CA ALA A 26 -10.57 -4.55 9.07
C ALA A 26 -11.01 -3.10 8.76
N ALA A 27 -10.59 -2.53 7.64
CA ALA A 27 -11.00 -1.19 7.22
C ALA A 27 -12.52 -1.12 6.99
N PRO A 28 -13.18 0.00 7.33
CA PRO A 28 -14.53 0.26 6.85
C PRO A 28 -14.53 0.49 5.34
N SER A 29 -15.66 0.24 4.69
CA SER A 29 -15.86 0.54 3.28
C SER A 29 -17.28 1.01 2.99
N ALA A 30 -17.47 1.77 1.93
CA ALA A 30 -18.77 2.27 1.54
C ALA A 30 -19.76 1.11 1.32
N GLY A 31 -20.91 1.14 2.01
CA GLY A 31 -21.88 0.05 1.96
C GLY A 31 -21.31 -1.32 2.33
N ASN A 32 -20.22 -1.37 3.08
CA ASN A 32 -19.48 -2.60 3.39
C ASN A 32 -19.06 -3.39 2.15
N GLN A 33 -18.73 -2.71 1.07
CA GLN A 33 -18.44 -3.31 -0.24
C GLN A 33 -17.12 -4.07 -0.32
N GLN A 34 -16.16 -3.78 0.56
CA GLN A 34 -14.89 -4.50 0.69
C GLN A 34 -14.23 -4.74 -0.68
N PRO A 35 -13.82 -3.68 -1.40
CA PRO A 35 -13.41 -3.79 -2.81
C PRO A 35 -12.05 -4.45 -3.01
N TRP A 36 -11.28 -4.58 -1.95
CA TRP A 36 -9.87 -4.91 -1.94
C TRP A 36 -9.54 -6.36 -2.26
N GLU A 37 -8.42 -6.52 -2.98
CA GLU A 37 -7.61 -7.71 -3.06
C GLU A 37 -6.14 -7.31 -2.90
N PHE A 38 -5.28 -8.25 -2.50
CA PHE A 38 -3.88 -7.94 -2.21
C PHE A 38 -2.96 -8.96 -2.87
N TYR A 39 -2.03 -8.48 -3.68
CA TYR A 39 -0.96 -9.30 -4.23
C TYR A 39 0.30 -9.07 -3.39
N VAL A 40 0.84 -10.14 -2.82
CA VAL A 40 2.06 -10.11 -2.02
C VAL A 40 3.20 -10.59 -2.90
N VAL A 41 4.08 -9.68 -3.27
CA VAL A 41 5.20 -9.94 -4.18
C VAL A 41 6.47 -10.09 -3.36
N THR A 42 7.09 -11.28 -3.43
CA THR A 42 8.38 -11.61 -2.80
C THR A 42 9.42 -12.03 -3.84
N ASP A 43 8.99 -12.22 -5.09
CA ASP A 43 9.88 -12.50 -6.21
C ASP A 43 10.73 -11.28 -6.54
N LYS A 44 12.06 -11.46 -6.47
CA LYS A 44 13.04 -10.37 -6.63
C LYS A 44 13.00 -9.73 -8.02
N GLU A 45 12.76 -10.51 -9.06
CA GLU A 45 12.69 -10.00 -10.44
C GLU A 45 11.44 -9.14 -10.60
N LYS A 46 10.31 -9.58 -10.09
CA LYS A 46 9.06 -8.80 -10.11
C LYS A 46 9.17 -7.52 -9.27
N ILE A 47 9.79 -7.59 -8.11
CA ILE A 47 10.06 -6.39 -7.29
C ILE A 47 10.94 -5.40 -8.06
N LEU A 48 11.96 -5.88 -8.77
CA LEU A 48 12.83 -5.04 -9.59
C LEU A 48 12.07 -4.41 -10.78
N GLU A 49 11.13 -5.13 -11.40
CA GLU A 49 10.24 -4.57 -12.42
C GLU A 49 9.35 -3.48 -11.82
N LEU A 50 8.68 -3.75 -10.69
CA LEU A 50 7.83 -2.80 -9.98
C LEU A 50 8.58 -1.55 -9.52
N SER A 51 9.86 -1.67 -9.19
CA SER A 51 10.70 -0.53 -8.80
C SER A 51 10.92 0.49 -9.92
N LYS A 52 10.59 0.15 -11.15
CA LYS A 52 10.68 1.01 -12.34
C LYS A 52 9.32 1.57 -12.77
N ALA A 53 8.25 1.21 -12.08
CA ALA A 53 6.88 1.59 -12.48
C ALA A 53 6.61 3.09 -12.39
N THR A 54 7.35 3.81 -11.56
CA THR A 54 7.25 5.28 -11.42
C THR A 54 8.61 5.89 -11.12
N PRO A 55 8.79 7.21 -11.32
CA PRO A 55 10.02 7.90 -10.88
C PRO A 55 10.31 7.81 -9.37
N TYR A 56 9.32 7.40 -8.57
CA TYR A 56 9.39 7.35 -7.10
C TYR A 56 9.44 5.94 -6.54
N SER A 57 9.31 4.90 -7.39
CA SER A 57 9.24 3.50 -6.94
C SER A 57 10.61 2.84 -6.75
N GLY A 58 11.73 3.53 -7.06
CA GLY A 58 13.07 2.96 -6.99
C GLY A 58 13.44 2.33 -5.64
N CYS A 59 12.90 2.84 -4.55
CA CYS A 59 13.12 2.28 -3.22
C CYS A 59 12.55 0.86 -3.04
N ALA A 60 11.60 0.44 -3.86
CA ALA A 60 11.04 -0.90 -3.81
C ALA A 60 12.08 -1.99 -4.17
N ALA A 61 13.09 -1.66 -4.98
CA ALA A 61 14.14 -2.62 -5.37
C ALA A 61 14.88 -3.23 -4.18
N GLY A 62 14.97 -2.52 -3.07
CA GLY A 62 15.62 -3.00 -1.83
C GLY A 62 14.66 -3.62 -0.82
N ALA A 63 13.36 -3.69 -1.11
CA ALA A 63 12.39 -4.25 -0.20
C ALA A 63 12.30 -5.78 -0.37
N PRO A 64 12.23 -6.56 0.72
CA PRO A 64 11.99 -7.99 0.65
C PRO A 64 10.55 -8.34 0.24
N VAL A 65 9.62 -7.41 0.41
CA VAL A 65 8.19 -7.59 0.09
C VAL A 65 7.60 -6.31 -0.49
N VAL A 66 6.79 -6.46 -1.52
CA VAL A 66 5.90 -5.39 -2.01
C VAL A 66 4.47 -5.92 -1.98
N ILE A 67 3.62 -5.30 -1.19
CA ILE A 67 2.17 -5.54 -1.25
C ILE A 67 1.61 -4.62 -2.33
N VAL A 68 0.79 -5.19 -3.22
CA VAL A 68 0.10 -4.46 -4.28
C VAL A 68 -1.40 -4.56 -4.04
N PRO A 69 -2.00 -3.57 -3.36
CA PRO A 69 -3.43 -3.48 -3.21
C PRO A 69 -4.10 -3.19 -4.56
N VAL A 70 -5.12 -3.96 -4.87
CA VAL A 70 -5.95 -3.79 -6.05
C VAL A 70 -7.42 -3.79 -5.63
N TYR A 71 -8.31 -3.28 -6.47
CA TYR A 71 -9.74 -3.29 -6.19
C TYR A 71 -10.53 -3.79 -7.40
N ARG A 72 -11.68 -4.42 -7.12
CA ARG A 72 -12.58 -4.92 -8.15
C ARG A 72 -13.19 -3.77 -8.94
N LYS A 73 -13.28 -3.94 -10.25
CA LYS A 73 -13.90 -2.96 -11.18
C LYS A 73 -15.42 -3.03 -11.17
N GLU A 74 -15.98 -4.18 -10.80
CA GLU A 74 -17.39 -4.49 -10.96
C GLU A 74 -17.98 -5.11 -9.68
N GLY A 75 -19.29 -5.11 -9.59
CA GLY A 75 -20.01 -5.71 -8.48
C GLY A 75 -19.91 -4.92 -7.17
N LEU A 76 -19.53 -3.65 -7.23
CA LEU A 76 -19.46 -2.78 -6.07
C LEU A 76 -20.71 -1.87 -6.01
N PRO A 77 -21.43 -1.86 -4.89
CA PRO A 77 -22.61 -0.98 -4.72
C PRO A 77 -22.30 0.50 -4.89
N VAL A 78 -21.08 0.93 -4.54
CA VAL A 78 -20.64 2.34 -4.58
C VAL A 78 -19.26 2.44 -5.22
N GLN A 79 -19.20 2.18 -6.53
CA GLN A 79 -17.94 2.09 -7.30
C GLN A 79 -17.01 3.30 -7.10
N ASP A 80 -17.56 4.51 -7.08
CA ASP A 80 -16.79 5.75 -6.96
C ASP A 80 -16.04 5.87 -5.63
N MET A 81 -16.45 5.11 -4.61
CA MET A 81 -15.79 5.08 -3.30
C MET A 81 -14.66 4.05 -3.21
N ALA A 82 -14.47 3.21 -4.21
CA ALA A 82 -13.49 2.11 -4.15
C ALA A 82 -12.08 2.58 -3.78
N GLN A 83 -11.58 3.67 -4.39
CA GLN A 83 -10.25 4.20 -4.07
C GLN A 83 -10.17 4.84 -2.68
N ILE A 84 -11.27 5.36 -2.16
CA ILE A 84 -11.36 5.86 -0.78
C ILE A 84 -11.26 4.69 0.19
N ASP A 85 -12.03 3.64 -0.03
CA ASP A 85 -11.96 2.40 0.77
C ASP A 85 -10.54 1.81 0.78
N MET A 86 -9.91 1.76 -0.41
CA MET A 86 -8.53 1.30 -0.55
C MET A 86 -7.53 2.16 0.21
N SER A 87 -7.77 3.48 0.29
CA SER A 87 -6.91 4.40 1.05
C SER A 87 -6.94 4.09 2.55
N ILE A 88 -8.11 3.75 3.08
CA ILE A 88 -8.28 3.38 4.49
C ILE A 88 -7.57 2.03 4.76
N ALA A 89 -7.81 1.03 3.91
CA ALA A 89 -7.16 -0.27 4.02
C ALA A 89 -5.63 -0.16 3.94
N GLN A 90 -5.12 0.68 3.05
CA GLN A 90 -3.69 0.93 2.89
C GLN A 90 -3.08 1.63 4.12
N GLU A 91 -3.77 2.59 4.72
CA GLU A 91 -3.26 3.23 5.95
C GLU A 91 -3.25 2.25 7.12
N ASN A 92 -4.23 1.36 7.23
CA ASN A 92 -4.21 0.29 8.23
C ASN A 92 -2.98 -0.62 8.07
N ILE A 93 -2.63 -1.03 6.82
CA ILE A 93 -1.39 -1.77 6.56
C ILE A 93 -0.19 -0.98 7.09
N TRP A 94 -0.13 0.30 6.83
CA TRP A 94 1.02 1.13 7.18
C TRP A 94 1.17 1.32 8.69
N LEU A 95 0.07 1.54 9.39
CA LEU A 95 0.07 1.64 10.86
C LEU A 95 0.48 0.31 11.50
N GLU A 96 -0.06 -0.81 11.02
CA GLU A 96 0.30 -2.13 11.52
C GLU A 96 1.77 -2.49 11.20
N THR A 97 2.29 -2.05 10.04
CA THR A 97 3.71 -2.20 9.68
C THR A 97 4.62 -1.56 10.74
N ASP A 98 4.30 -0.35 11.16
CA ASP A 98 5.03 0.38 12.19
C ASP A 98 4.90 -0.32 13.57
N ALA A 99 3.69 -0.77 13.92
CA ALA A 99 3.42 -1.48 15.18
C ALA A 99 4.18 -2.81 15.29
N LEU A 100 4.41 -3.50 14.17
CA LEU A 100 5.18 -4.75 14.12
C LEU A 100 6.71 -4.56 14.07
N GLY A 101 7.20 -3.31 14.18
CA GLY A 101 8.62 -2.99 14.10
C GLY A 101 9.20 -3.11 12.69
N LEU A 102 8.35 -3.13 11.67
CA LEU A 102 8.72 -3.05 10.27
C LEU A 102 8.73 -1.59 9.81
N GLY A 103 9.21 -1.35 8.62
CA GLY A 103 9.13 -0.07 7.95
C GLY A 103 8.53 -0.24 6.56
N GLY A 104 7.85 0.79 6.08
CA GLY A 104 7.28 0.75 4.73
C GLY A 104 7.04 2.12 4.14
N VAL A 105 6.71 2.13 2.85
CA VAL A 105 6.34 3.34 2.13
C VAL A 105 5.25 3.06 1.11
N TRP A 106 4.23 3.92 1.13
CA TRP A 106 3.20 3.97 0.10
C TRP A 106 3.76 4.65 -1.16
N ILE A 107 3.67 3.98 -2.29
CA ILE A 107 4.03 4.49 -3.61
C ILE A 107 2.73 4.64 -4.42
N GLY A 108 2.39 5.87 -4.79
CA GLY A 108 1.14 6.18 -5.49
C GLY A 108 1.15 5.67 -6.93
N ILE A 109 0.16 4.86 -7.26
CA ILE A 109 -0.13 4.35 -8.59
C ILE A 109 -1.45 4.97 -9.09
N ALA A 110 -2.58 4.63 -8.47
CA ALA A 110 -3.85 5.29 -8.73
C ALA A 110 -3.81 6.76 -8.28
N PRO A 111 -4.54 7.66 -8.94
CA PRO A 111 -5.46 7.44 -10.07
C PRO A 111 -4.80 7.55 -11.47
N LEU A 112 -3.48 7.47 -11.55
CA LEU A 112 -2.72 7.69 -12.80
C LEU A 112 -2.80 6.44 -13.69
N LYS A 113 -3.64 6.50 -14.71
CA LYS A 113 -3.99 5.34 -15.56
C LYS A 113 -2.79 4.66 -16.19
N ASP A 114 -1.79 5.41 -16.67
CA ASP A 114 -0.57 4.84 -17.25
C ASP A 114 0.21 3.99 -16.25
N ARG A 115 0.30 4.45 -14.98
CA ARG A 115 0.96 3.71 -13.91
C ARG A 115 0.17 2.47 -13.52
N MET A 116 -1.16 2.59 -13.47
CA MET A 116 -2.06 1.47 -13.16
C MET A 116 -1.92 0.37 -14.21
N ALA A 117 -1.94 0.72 -15.50
CA ALA A 117 -1.75 -0.21 -16.60
C ALA A 117 -0.38 -0.89 -16.56
N LEU A 118 0.69 -0.12 -16.33
CA LEU A 118 2.04 -0.68 -16.27
C LEU A 118 2.21 -1.71 -15.15
N VAL A 119 1.72 -1.43 -13.95
CA VAL A 119 1.78 -2.38 -12.83
C VAL A 119 0.90 -3.60 -13.08
N HIS A 120 -0.28 -3.38 -13.67
CA HIS A 120 -1.18 -4.46 -14.10
C HIS A 120 -0.48 -5.43 -15.04
N ASP A 121 0.22 -4.92 -16.04
CA ASP A 121 0.95 -5.71 -17.04
C ASP A 121 2.16 -6.44 -16.43
N ILE A 122 2.94 -5.78 -15.56
CA ILE A 122 4.07 -6.40 -14.85
C ILE A 122 3.62 -7.64 -14.08
N LEU A 123 2.50 -7.55 -13.38
CA LEU A 123 1.99 -8.64 -12.54
C LEU A 123 1.04 -9.58 -13.29
N LYS A 124 0.68 -9.29 -14.53
CA LYS A 124 -0.30 -10.04 -15.33
C LYS A 124 -1.61 -10.25 -14.56
N LEU A 125 -2.12 -9.16 -14.01
CA LEU A 125 -3.34 -9.20 -13.21
C LEU A 125 -4.57 -9.53 -14.08
N PRO A 126 -5.62 -10.09 -13.49
CA PRO A 126 -6.87 -10.31 -14.20
C PRO A 126 -7.55 -8.97 -14.54
N GLU A 127 -8.29 -8.94 -15.66
CA GLU A 127 -8.90 -7.70 -16.17
C GLU A 127 -9.97 -7.09 -15.26
N ASN A 128 -10.52 -7.87 -14.33
CA ASN A 128 -11.58 -7.43 -13.41
C ASN A 128 -11.08 -6.66 -12.20
N VAL A 129 -9.78 -6.38 -12.09
CA VAL A 129 -9.20 -5.57 -11.01
C VAL A 129 -8.46 -4.35 -11.55
N GLU A 130 -8.35 -3.32 -10.71
CA GLU A 130 -7.51 -2.15 -10.93
C GLU A 130 -6.47 -1.99 -9.82
N VAL A 131 -5.26 -1.60 -10.22
CA VAL A 131 -4.15 -1.36 -9.28
C VAL A 131 -4.39 -0.07 -8.51
N PHE A 132 -4.25 -0.13 -7.18
CA PHE A 132 -4.38 1.05 -6.34
C PHE A 132 -3.01 1.68 -5.99
N SER A 133 -2.10 0.88 -5.44
CA SER A 133 -0.79 1.38 -4.99
C SER A 133 0.27 0.28 -4.98
N LEU A 134 1.52 0.64 -4.70
CA LEU A 134 2.54 -0.29 -4.22
C LEU A 134 2.87 0.07 -2.76
N PHE A 135 3.06 -0.92 -1.94
CA PHE A 135 3.54 -0.75 -0.58
C PHE A 135 4.80 -1.59 -0.37
N ALA A 136 5.96 -0.95 -0.48
CA ALA A 136 7.25 -1.57 -0.23
C ALA A 136 7.50 -1.62 1.28
N LEU A 137 7.85 -2.79 1.82
CA LEU A 137 8.05 -2.98 3.25
C LEU A 137 9.17 -3.99 3.57
N GLY A 138 9.67 -3.90 4.78
CA GLY A 138 10.70 -4.79 5.33
C GLY A 138 11.21 -4.29 6.67
N TYR A 139 12.24 -4.93 7.20
CA TYR A 139 12.93 -4.42 8.37
C TYR A 139 13.69 -3.13 8.01
N PRO A 140 13.52 -2.03 8.78
CA PRO A 140 14.12 -0.75 8.43
C PRO A 140 15.65 -0.79 8.54
N ALA A 141 16.36 -0.29 7.52
CA ALA A 141 17.79 -0.02 7.53
C ALA A 141 18.09 1.49 7.69
N GLU A 142 17.08 2.28 7.98
CA GLU A 142 17.18 3.70 8.30
C GLU A 142 16.24 4.04 9.47
N SER A 143 16.52 5.15 10.14
CA SER A 143 15.63 5.70 11.16
C SER A 143 15.17 7.09 10.72
N ARG A 144 13.89 7.39 10.91
CA ARG A 144 13.32 8.71 10.63
C ARG A 144 12.48 9.18 11.80
N LYS A 145 12.68 10.42 12.18
CA LYS A 145 11.85 11.05 13.21
C LYS A 145 10.44 11.32 12.67
N GLN A 146 9.45 11.00 13.46
CA GLN A 146 8.09 11.45 13.21
C GLN A 146 8.03 12.98 13.29
N GLN A 147 7.37 13.60 12.32
CA GLN A 147 7.12 15.02 12.32
C GLN A 147 5.84 15.32 13.08
N ASP A 148 5.86 16.32 13.94
CA ASP A 148 4.64 16.92 14.45
C ASP A 148 3.99 17.73 13.33
N ARG A 149 2.78 17.33 12.95
CA ARG A 149 1.98 17.97 11.90
C ARG A 149 0.68 18.54 12.43
N PHE A 150 0.54 18.56 13.76
CA PHE A 150 -0.64 19.14 14.37
C PHE A 150 -0.66 20.67 14.13
N ASP A 151 -1.76 21.16 13.57
CA ASP A 151 -1.93 22.58 13.24
C ASP A 151 -3.33 23.02 13.67
N LYS A 152 -3.38 23.80 14.74
CA LYS A 152 -4.64 24.33 15.28
C LYS A 152 -5.42 25.19 14.30
N SER A 153 -4.74 25.88 13.38
CA SER A 153 -5.38 26.75 12.39
C SER A 153 -6.28 26.00 11.40
N ARG A 154 -6.12 24.66 11.34
CA ARG A 154 -6.96 23.77 10.49
C ARG A 154 -8.16 23.18 11.22
N ILE A 155 -8.41 23.60 12.45
CA ILE A 155 -9.53 23.13 13.25
C ILE A 155 -10.54 24.27 13.39
N HIS A 156 -11.75 24.03 12.94
CA HIS A 156 -12.84 25.02 12.99
C HIS A 156 -13.99 24.41 13.80
N PHE A 157 -14.42 25.14 14.83
CA PHE A 157 -15.60 24.78 15.62
C PHE A 157 -16.79 25.53 15.04
N VAL A 158 -17.88 24.82 14.77
CA VAL A 158 -19.15 25.38 14.35
C VAL A 158 -20.13 25.18 15.51
N GLU A 159 -20.57 26.30 16.12
CA GLU A 159 -21.49 26.36 17.27
C GLU A 159 -22.89 26.74 16.81
#